data_6e132e74fa091090dc0af70533f828fe
#
_entry.id   6e132e74fa091090dc0af70533f828fe
#
_cell.length_a   1.000
_cell.length_b   1.000
_cell.length_c   1.000
_cell.angle_alpha   90.00
_cell.angle_beta   90.00
_cell.angle_gamma   90.00
#
_symmetry.space_group_name_H-M   'P 1'
#
loop_
_entity.id
_entity.type
_entity.pdbx_description
1 polymer ?
#
loop_
_entity_poly.entity_id
_entity_poly.type
_entity_poly.pdbx_seq_one_letter_code
_entity_poly.pdbx_strand_id
1 'polypeptide(L)'
;MAEEPKIDNLDNPTDPYIALDRRVKDLENLVGGLNPRNLGGIRNKDILQLTAANVFGDGSDGEVTISSNTTITRDMFYENLTVNSAITLTTASFRVFVKNTLTNKGTIKNDGGAGGTGGDSTVDANPQPAGGAIGTAVGVGSLPVPAASGIGAAGAASNTNGNGGGNGANTAKSLGAAGSGAGGGHGGGGGTGQGGSGGNGGSQTGTVFNIPRSPNSAYMLLDSQASLAALTGSAGSGGGGSGGGTLASPGSWGAGGGGGGAPGGIVSIFAKRITNDGTIQALGGAGGTGGNGTSDAGSGGGGGGGAGGVVILVYGEKTGAGSVSVAGGAVGVGGTGGAGAGGNGTIGTAGVTINIQTTQL
;
A
#
# COMPACT_ATOMS: atom_id res chain seq x y z
N MET A 1 41.11 61.12 -22.08
CA MET A 1 41.40 59.77 -21.50
C MET A 1 41.24 59.94 -20.01
N ALA A 2 40.23 59.37 -19.40
CA ALA A 2 40.05 59.40 -17.96
C ALA A 2 40.99 58.32 -17.37
N GLU A 3 41.87 58.70 -16.44
CA GLU A 3 42.67 57.72 -15.70
C GLU A 3 41.77 56.80 -14.90
N GLU A 4 42.05 55.50 -15.00
CA GLU A 4 41.42 54.52 -14.11
C GLU A 4 41.85 54.83 -12.66
N PRO A 5 40.95 54.77 -11.67
CA PRO A 5 41.31 54.98 -10.29
C PRO A 5 42.22 53.84 -9.83
N LYS A 6 43.49 54.20 -9.46
CA LYS A 6 44.41 53.29 -8.79
C LYS A 6 43.89 53.00 -7.39
N ILE A 7 43.63 51.76 -7.11
CA ILE A 7 43.31 51.27 -5.78
C ILE A 7 44.63 51.09 -5.03
N ASP A 8 45.06 52.17 -4.36
CA ASP A 8 46.42 52.26 -3.74
C ASP A 8 46.47 51.72 -2.30
N ASN A 9 45.42 51.16 -1.73
CA ASN A 9 45.49 50.69 -0.34
C ASN A 9 44.59 49.47 -0.04
N LEU A 10 45.07 48.32 -0.45
CA LEU A 10 44.40 47.02 -0.21
C LEU A 10 44.42 46.58 1.28
N ASP A 11 45.07 47.37 2.18
CA ASP A 11 45.20 47.02 3.59
C ASP A 11 44.27 47.80 4.53
N ASN A 12 43.39 48.67 3.99
CA ASN A 12 42.47 49.43 4.82
C ASN A 12 41.16 48.61 5.09
N PRO A 13 40.96 48.03 6.29
CA PRO A 13 39.81 47.21 6.61
C PRO A 13 38.43 47.94 6.60
N THR A 14 38.48 49.29 6.48
CA THR A 14 37.26 50.13 6.47
C THR A 14 36.85 50.58 5.07
N ASP A 15 37.62 50.23 4.02
CA ASP A 15 37.27 50.52 2.65
C ASP A 15 36.11 49.61 2.18
N PRO A 16 34.96 50.16 1.79
CA PRO A 16 33.81 49.37 1.36
C PRO A 16 34.11 48.50 0.14
N TYR A 17 35.06 48.88 -0.71
CA TYR A 17 35.47 48.06 -1.87
C TYR A 17 36.29 46.82 -1.46
N ILE A 18 37.14 46.94 -0.41
CA ILE A 18 37.89 45.82 0.16
C ILE A 18 36.93 44.86 0.88
N ALA A 19 35.93 45.40 1.59
CA ALA A 19 34.91 44.59 2.21
C ALA A 19 34.06 43.84 1.15
N LEU A 20 33.80 44.48 0.01
CA LEU A 20 33.07 43.84 -1.11
C LEU A 20 33.92 42.74 -1.78
N ASP A 21 35.21 43.03 -2.04
CA ASP A 21 36.14 42.05 -2.66
C ASP A 21 36.34 40.80 -1.77
N ARG A 22 36.45 40.97 -0.44
CA ARG A 22 36.46 39.85 0.50
C ARG A 22 35.19 39.05 0.45
N ARG A 23 34.01 39.70 0.44
CA ARG A 23 32.72 39.01 0.34
C ARG A 23 32.54 38.32 -1.01
N VAL A 24 33.06 38.90 -2.09
CA VAL A 24 33.07 38.28 -3.41
C VAL A 24 33.99 37.05 -3.41
N LYS A 25 35.20 37.14 -2.82
CA LYS A 25 36.10 35.99 -2.68
C LYS A 25 35.56 34.91 -1.75
N ASP A 26 34.89 35.29 -0.67
CA ASP A 26 34.21 34.33 0.20
C ASP A 26 33.02 33.66 -0.53
N LEU A 27 32.26 34.41 -1.33
CA LEU A 27 31.27 33.87 -2.22
C LEU A 27 31.88 33.00 -3.32
N GLU A 28 32.99 33.42 -3.92
CA GLU A 28 33.72 32.64 -4.92
C GLU A 28 34.31 31.36 -4.31
N ASN A 29 34.79 31.40 -3.08
CA ASN A 29 35.21 30.19 -2.35
C ASN A 29 34.06 29.31 -1.96
N LEU A 30 32.90 29.89 -1.59
CA LEU A 30 31.68 29.17 -1.31
C LEU A 30 31.00 28.61 -2.60
N VAL A 31 31.04 29.43 -3.67
CA VAL A 31 30.48 29.08 -5.00
C VAL A 31 31.54 28.42 -5.88
N GLY A 32 32.84 28.64 -5.61
CA GLY A 32 33.94 27.98 -6.33
C GLY A 32 33.99 26.47 -6.09
N GLY A 33 33.35 26.00 -5.00
CA GLY A 33 32.92 24.63 -4.88
C GLY A 33 31.77 24.24 -5.83
N LEU A 34 31.04 25.23 -6.38
CA LEU A 34 29.88 25.08 -7.27
C LEU A 34 30.14 25.53 -8.72
N ASN A 35 31.42 25.80 -9.08
CA ASN A 35 31.79 26.12 -10.48
C ASN A 35 31.25 24.99 -11.40
N PRO A 36 30.51 25.30 -12.49
CA PRO A 36 30.03 24.31 -13.46
C PRO A 36 31.11 23.40 -14.03
N ARG A 37 32.39 23.85 -14.04
CA ARG A 37 33.55 23.02 -14.37
C ARG A 37 33.94 22.06 -13.24
N ASN A 38 33.61 22.39 -11.98
CA ASN A 38 33.78 21.51 -10.82
C ASN A 38 32.51 20.73 -10.49
N LEU A 39 31.32 21.16 -10.96
CA LEU A 39 30.12 20.33 -10.94
C LEU A 39 30.28 19.07 -11.82
N GLY A 40 31.10 19.15 -12.89
CA GLY A 40 31.57 17.96 -13.59
C GLY A 40 32.65 17.17 -12.84
N GLY A 41 33.21 17.73 -11.77
CA GLY A 41 34.23 17.11 -10.92
C GLY A 41 33.72 16.72 -9.52
N ILE A 42 32.53 17.18 -9.11
CA ILE A 42 31.73 16.49 -8.08
C ILE A 42 31.29 15.19 -8.75
N ARG A 43 32.16 14.21 -8.63
CA ARG A 43 31.89 12.88 -9.17
C ARG A 43 30.60 12.39 -8.52
N ASN A 44 29.81 11.69 -9.27
CA ASN A 44 28.64 10.97 -8.73
C ASN A 44 28.96 10.26 -7.40
N LYS A 45 30.22 9.88 -7.16
CA LYS A 45 30.67 9.30 -5.89
C LYS A 45 30.64 10.29 -4.71
N ASP A 46 30.87 11.60 -4.91
CA ASP A 46 30.94 12.59 -3.81
C ASP A 46 29.54 13.05 -3.41
N ILE A 47 28.62 13.16 -4.39
CA ILE A 47 27.20 13.29 -4.13
C ILE A 47 26.66 11.99 -3.52
N LEU A 48 27.07 10.83 -4.03
CA LEU A 48 26.74 9.53 -3.48
C LEU A 48 27.30 9.33 -2.07
N GLN A 49 28.51 9.81 -1.76
CA GLN A 49 29.05 9.73 -0.39
C GLN A 49 28.32 10.65 0.60
N LEU A 50 27.91 11.87 0.18
CA LEU A 50 27.13 12.76 1.04
C LEU A 50 25.74 12.21 1.34
N THR A 51 25.16 11.45 0.39
CA THR A 51 23.82 10.88 0.48
C THR A 51 23.84 9.43 0.93
N ALA A 52 24.89 8.68 0.67
CA ALA A 52 25.07 7.31 1.11
C ALA A 52 25.09 7.18 2.63
N ALA A 53 25.68 8.15 3.33
CA ALA A 53 25.68 8.17 4.79
C ALA A 53 24.25 8.25 5.39
N ASN A 54 23.25 8.72 4.62
CA ASN A 54 21.89 8.95 5.10
C ASN A 54 20.82 8.06 4.46
N VAL A 55 21.16 7.26 3.44
CA VAL A 55 20.16 6.36 2.78
C VAL A 55 19.53 5.39 3.78
N PHE A 56 20.30 4.94 4.74
CA PHE A 56 19.84 3.99 5.75
C PHE A 56 19.39 4.65 7.06
N GLY A 57 19.29 5.98 7.09
CA GLY A 57 18.96 6.75 8.28
C GLY A 57 20.15 6.99 9.22
N ASP A 58 19.93 7.82 10.23
CA ASP A 58 20.96 8.27 11.19
C ASP A 58 21.10 7.37 12.43
N GLY A 59 20.11 6.48 12.68
CA GLY A 59 20.09 5.62 13.84
C GLY A 59 19.57 6.29 15.11
N SER A 60 18.89 7.45 14.99
CA SER A 60 18.45 8.27 16.14
C SER A 60 17.46 7.54 17.08
N ASP A 61 16.77 6.50 16.63
CA ASP A 61 15.91 5.67 17.47
C ASP A 61 16.66 4.55 18.21
N GLY A 62 17.99 4.44 18.00
CA GLY A 62 18.86 3.49 18.69
C GLY A 62 18.68 2.04 18.26
N GLU A 63 19.21 1.15 19.10
CA GLU A 63 19.07 -0.29 18.93
C GLU A 63 17.76 -0.79 19.55
N VAL A 64 16.90 -1.42 18.73
CA VAL A 64 15.56 -1.84 19.15
C VAL A 64 15.30 -3.30 18.85
N THR A 65 14.77 -4.02 19.85
CA THR A 65 14.22 -5.37 19.69
C THR A 65 12.71 -5.34 19.88
N ILE A 66 11.97 -5.67 18.83
CA ILE A 66 10.51 -5.82 18.87
C ILE A 66 10.18 -7.21 19.43
N SER A 67 9.68 -7.23 20.66
CA SER A 67 9.34 -8.45 21.42
C SER A 67 7.83 -8.65 21.64
N SER A 68 7.01 -7.71 21.18
CA SER A 68 5.54 -7.79 21.15
C SER A 68 5.01 -7.21 19.84
N ASN A 69 3.80 -7.60 19.44
CA ASN A 69 3.17 -7.06 18.24
C ASN A 69 3.10 -5.54 18.33
N THR A 70 3.70 -4.86 17.36
CA THR A 70 3.90 -3.41 17.38
C THR A 70 3.47 -2.80 16.05
N THR A 71 2.80 -1.65 16.12
CA THR A 71 2.52 -0.81 14.96
C THR A 71 3.30 0.49 15.12
N ILE A 72 4.12 0.84 14.12
CA ILE A 72 4.83 2.13 14.14
C ILE A 72 3.88 3.27 13.77
N THR A 73 4.14 4.46 14.32
CA THR A 73 3.29 5.64 14.17
C THR A 73 4.00 6.82 13.50
N ARG A 74 5.24 6.64 13.09
CA ARG A 74 6.06 7.58 12.32
C ARG A 74 7.11 6.84 11.53
N ASP A 75 7.81 7.53 10.65
CA ASP A 75 9.04 7.00 10.05
C ASP A 75 10.06 6.74 11.18
N MET A 76 10.70 5.58 11.16
CA MET A 76 11.62 5.12 12.21
C MET A 76 13.05 5.05 11.69
N PHE A 77 14.01 5.44 12.54
CA PHE A 77 15.44 5.56 12.21
C PHE A 77 16.27 4.76 13.20
N TYR A 78 16.21 3.44 13.11
CA TYR A 78 16.91 2.53 14.01
C TYR A 78 18.42 2.47 13.73
N GLU A 79 19.23 2.28 14.76
CA GLU A 79 20.62 1.91 14.60
C GLU A 79 20.74 0.43 14.21
N ASN A 80 20.10 -0.44 14.98
CA ASN A 80 19.84 -1.85 14.67
C ASN A 80 18.38 -2.16 15.00
N LEU A 81 17.74 -3.02 14.20
CA LEU A 81 16.38 -3.48 14.45
C LEU A 81 16.32 -5.00 14.44
N THR A 82 15.80 -5.58 15.53
CA THR A 82 15.49 -7.00 15.59
C THR A 82 13.98 -7.19 15.77
N VAL A 83 13.36 -8.01 14.92
CA VAL A 83 11.98 -8.48 15.08
C VAL A 83 12.02 -9.94 15.50
N ASN A 84 11.57 -10.25 16.72
CA ASN A 84 11.61 -11.59 17.26
C ASN A 84 10.66 -12.55 16.53
N SER A 85 10.94 -13.85 16.65
CA SER A 85 10.09 -14.92 16.12
C SER A 85 8.66 -14.82 16.65
N ALA A 86 7.67 -15.10 15.81
CA ALA A 86 6.24 -15.02 16.09
C ALA A 86 5.71 -13.59 16.42
N ILE A 87 6.55 -12.57 16.31
CA ILE A 87 6.18 -11.17 16.54
C ILE A 87 5.91 -10.47 15.21
N THR A 88 4.91 -9.57 15.22
CA THR A 88 4.52 -8.77 14.06
C THR A 88 4.87 -7.29 14.27
N LEU A 89 5.63 -6.75 13.31
CA LEU A 89 5.83 -5.31 13.14
C LEU A 89 4.96 -4.81 11.99
N THR A 90 3.94 -4.01 12.30
CA THR A 90 3.08 -3.37 11.29
C THR A 90 3.64 -1.99 10.96
N THR A 91 3.98 -1.76 9.69
CA THR A 91 4.58 -0.48 9.28
C THR A 91 3.56 0.63 9.07
N ALA A 92 2.28 0.32 8.90
CA ALA A 92 1.18 1.28 8.76
C ALA A 92 1.46 2.40 7.74
N SER A 93 2.14 2.08 6.65
CA SER A 93 2.57 3.02 5.59
C SER A 93 3.61 4.05 6.05
N PHE A 94 4.40 3.75 7.08
CA PHE A 94 5.61 4.48 7.44
C PHE A 94 6.86 3.77 6.93
N ARG A 95 7.94 4.52 6.77
CA ARG A 95 9.25 4.01 6.35
C ARG A 95 10.02 3.47 7.54
N VAL A 96 10.84 2.46 7.29
CA VAL A 96 11.76 1.88 8.27
C VAL A 96 13.19 2.05 7.76
N PHE A 97 13.96 2.87 8.44
CA PHE A 97 15.39 3.06 8.20
C PHE A 97 16.19 2.33 9.26
N VAL A 98 17.21 1.58 8.85
CA VAL A 98 18.10 0.84 9.76
C VAL A 98 19.54 1.09 9.33
N LYS A 99 20.24 1.90 10.10
CA LYS A 99 21.59 2.34 9.83
C LYS A 99 22.59 1.21 9.62
N ASN A 100 22.45 0.14 10.40
CA ASN A 100 23.33 -1.01 10.34
C ASN A 100 22.58 -2.28 9.91
N THR A 101 22.01 -3.03 10.85
CA THR A 101 21.45 -4.36 10.59
C THR A 101 19.99 -4.47 11.00
N LEU A 102 19.15 -4.88 10.05
CA LEU A 102 17.82 -5.43 10.29
C LEU A 102 17.92 -6.95 10.41
N THR A 103 17.50 -7.50 11.54
CA THR A 103 17.34 -8.93 11.77
C THR A 103 15.86 -9.25 11.92
N ASN A 104 15.23 -9.80 10.89
CA ASN A 104 13.83 -10.19 10.92
C ASN A 104 13.69 -11.71 11.09
N LYS A 105 13.16 -12.13 12.24
CA LYS A 105 12.78 -13.54 12.54
C LYS A 105 11.26 -13.69 12.64
N GLY A 106 10.51 -12.59 12.66
CA GLY A 106 9.07 -12.53 12.76
C GLY A 106 8.40 -12.12 11.46
N THR A 107 7.41 -11.24 11.55
CA THR A 107 6.68 -10.71 10.40
C THR A 107 6.74 -9.18 10.38
N ILE A 108 7.21 -8.61 9.26
CA ILE A 108 7.08 -7.16 8.98
C ILE A 108 6.00 -7.02 7.92
N LYS A 109 4.94 -6.22 8.19
CA LYS A 109 3.80 -6.19 7.28
C LYS A 109 3.09 -4.85 7.14
N ASN A 110 2.33 -4.76 6.03
CA ASN A 110 1.33 -3.72 5.78
C ASN A 110 0.19 -4.30 4.91
N ASP A 111 -0.55 -5.25 5.48
CA ASP A 111 -1.58 -5.99 4.77
C ASP A 111 -2.90 -5.22 4.73
N GLY A 112 -3.67 -5.37 3.65
CA GLY A 112 -5.05 -4.94 3.57
C GLY A 112 -5.97 -5.82 4.42
N GLY A 113 -7.00 -5.22 5.01
CA GLY A 113 -8.00 -5.94 5.79
C GLY A 113 -8.97 -6.74 4.91
N ALA A 114 -9.49 -7.82 5.46
CA ALA A 114 -10.53 -8.61 4.81
C ALA A 114 -11.87 -7.86 4.76
N GLY A 115 -12.65 -8.11 3.73
CA GLY A 115 -14.04 -7.69 3.64
C GLY A 115 -14.92 -8.41 4.68
N GLY A 116 -15.97 -7.76 5.12
CA GLY A 116 -16.95 -8.32 6.06
C GLY A 116 -17.88 -9.32 5.40
N THR A 117 -18.43 -10.23 6.20
CA THR A 117 -19.45 -11.20 5.76
C THR A 117 -20.79 -10.51 5.54
N GLY A 118 -21.52 -10.89 4.51
CA GLY A 118 -22.91 -10.50 4.31
C GLY A 118 -23.85 -11.16 5.32
N GLY A 119 -24.94 -10.47 5.68
CA GLY A 119 -25.95 -11.01 6.59
C GLY A 119 -26.73 -12.16 5.95
N ASP A 120 -27.05 -13.19 6.76
CA ASP A 120 -27.88 -14.30 6.32
C ASP A 120 -29.32 -13.85 6.02
N SER A 121 -30.03 -14.58 5.16
CA SER A 121 -31.45 -14.34 4.88
C SER A 121 -32.30 -14.52 6.15
N THR A 122 -33.38 -13.76 6.25
CA THR A 122 -34.29 -13.80 7.39
C THR A 122 -35.73 -14.05 6.93
N VAL A 123 -36.50 -14.78 7.75
CA VAL A 123 -37.94 -14.93 7.60
C VAL A 123 -38.63 -14.00 8.58
N ASP A 124 -39.63 -13.27 8.16
CA ASP A 124 -40.46 -12.37 8.99
C ASP A 124 -39.68 -11.20 9.67
N ALA A 125 -38.50 -10.92 9.28
CA ALA A 125 -37.68 -9.93 9.97
C ALA A 125 -37.45 -8.66 9.15
N ASN A 126 -37.76 -7.57 9.80
CA ASN A 126 -37.15 -6.29 9.56
C ASN A 126 -36.09 -6.13 10.70
N PRO A 127 -34.79 -5.99 10.42
CA PRO A 127 -34.25 -5.30 9.25
C PRO A 127 -33.78 -6.23 8.11
N GLN A 128 -33.72 -5.67 6.92
CA GLN A 128 -33.08 -6.22 5.72
C GLN A 128 -31.66 -6.71 6.03
N PRO A 129 -31.26 -7.92 5.62
CA PRO A 129 -29.90 -8.39 5.80
C PRO A 129 -28.87 -7.45 5.17
N ALA A 130 -27.91 -7.03 5.97
CA ALA A 130 -26.91 -6.07 5.54
C ALA A 130 -25.86 -6.70 4.60
N GLY A 131 -25.35 -5.92 3.69
CA GLY A 131 -24.14 -6.27 2.96
C GLY A 131 -22.92 -6.25 3.87
N GLY A 132 -21.92 -7.04 3.53
CA GLY A 132 -20.63 -7.08 4.24
C GLY A 132 -19.91 -5.75 4.18
N ALA A 133 -19.29 -5.36 5.28
CA ALA A 133 -18.50 -4.12 5.34
C ALA A 133 -17.28 -4.18 4.43
N ILE A 134 -16.76 -3.01 4.04
CA ILE A 134 -15.50 -2.89 3.32
C ILE A 134 -14.33 -3.45 4.14
N GLY A 135 -13.31 -3.99 3.47
CA GLY A 135 -12.04 -4.34 4.12
C GLY A 135 -11.38 -3.11 4.73
N THR A 136 -10.78 -3.29 5.89
CA THR A 136 -10.08 -2.21 6.59
C THR A 136 -8.89 -1.74 5.76
N ALA A 137 -8.80 -0.44 5.48
CA ALA A 137 -7.65 0.14 4.82
C ALA A 137 -6.39 0.01 5.71
N VAL A 138 -5.23 -0.05 5.08
CA VAL A 138 -3.94 0.05 5.78
C VAL A 138 -3.82 1.40 6.50
N GLY A 139 -2.94 1.48 7.50
CA GLY A 139 -2.71 2.71 8.26
C GLY A 139 -2.25 3.88 7.38
N VAL A 140 -2.52 5.09 7.85
CA VAL A 140 -2.17 6.36 7.19
C VAL A 140 -0.80 6.82 7.68
N GLY A 141 0.26 6.43 6.99
CA GLY A 141 1.62 6.86 7.27
C GLY A 141 2.12 7.96 6.33
N SER A 142 3.44 8.09 6.25
CA SER A 142 4.13 9.01 5.33
C SER A 142 4.07 8.55 3.87
N LEU A 143 3.72 7.29 3.62
CA LEU A 143 3.56 6.71 2.30
C LEU A 143 2.10 6.73 1.85
N PRO A 144 1.83 6.72 0.54
CA PRO A 144 0.47 6.72 0.02
C PRO A 144 -0.37 5.56 0.52
N VAL A 145 -1.64 5.84 0.75
CA VAL A 145 -2.65 4.87 1.20
C VAL A 145 -3.41 4.33 0.00
N PRO A 146 -3.65 3.02 -0.07
CA PRO A 146 -4.43 2.44 -1.15
C PRO A 146 -5.92 2.81 -1.06
N ALA A 147 -6.60 2.64 -2.17
CA ALA A 147 -8.02 2.97 -2.34
C ALA A 147 -8.94 2.07 -1.48
N ALA A 148 -10.13 2.57 -1.18
CA ALA A 148 -11.13 1.83 -0.43
C ALA A 148 -11.73 0.66 -1.24
N SER A 149 -12.09 -0.43 -0.57
CA SER A 149 -12.78 -1.57 -1.16
C SER A 149 -14.29 -1.32 -1.36
N GLY A 150 -14.92 -2.14 -2.19
CA GLY A 150 -16.36 -2.08 -2.42
C GLY A 150 -17.17 -2.71 -1.27
N ILE A 151 -18.28 -2.08 -0.91
CA ILE A 151 -19.23 -2.63 0.07
C ILE A 151 -20.04 -3.77 -0.56
N GLY A 152 -20.36 -4.80 0.20
CA GLY A 152 -21.33 -5.83 -0.21
C GLY A 152 -22.72 -5.23 -0.34
N ALA A 153 -23.52 -5.75 -1.29
CA ALA A 153 -24.91 -5.31 -1.41
C ALA A 153 -25.77 -5.90 -0.30
N ALA A 154 -26.76 -5.13 0.15
CA ALA A 154 -27.79 -5.65 1.04
C ALA A 154 -28.69 -6.68 0.32
N GLY A 155 -29.28 -7.62 1.06
CA GLY A 155 -30.27 -8.57 0.53
C GLY A 155 -31.52 -7.85 0.01
N ALA A 156 -32.22 -8.45 -0.95
CA ALA A 156 -33.45 -7.86 -1.50
C ALA A 156 -34.68 -8.21 -0.66
N ALA A 157 -35.72 -7.35 -0.72
CA ALA A 157 -37.04 -7.63 -0.20
C ALA A 157 -37.71 -8.79 -0.95
N SER A 158 -38.74 -9.35 -0.35
CA SER A 158 -39.59 -10.40 -1.02
C SER A 158 -40.02 -9.93 -2.41
N ASN A 159 -39.97 -10.83 -3.38
CA ASN A 159 -40.31 -10.58 -4.80
C ASN A 159 -39.53 -9.51 -5.52
N THR A 160 -38.41 -9.08 -4.98
CA THR A 160 -37.53 -8.11 -5.65
C THR A 160 -36.17 -8.71 -6.03
N ASN A 161 -35.59 -8.17 -7.08
CA ASN A 161 -34.25 -8.56 -7.49
C ASN A 161 -33.21 -8.03 -6.50
N GLY A 162 -32.14 -8.81 -6.33
CA GLY A 162 -30.98 -8.38 -5.56
C GLY A 162 -30.26 -7.18 -6.17
N ASN A 163 -29.74 -6.32 -5.32
CA ASN A 163 -28.90 -5.19 -5.73
C ASN A 163 -27.50 -5.64 -6.10
N GLY A 164 -26.87 -4.90 -7.02
CA GLY A 164 -25.47 -5.11 -7.37
C GLY A 164 -24.53 -4.72 -6.22
N GLY A 165 -23.42 -5.43 -6.07
CA GLY A 165 -22.34 -5.10 -5.15
C GLY A 165 -21.62 -3.80 -5.54
N GLY A 166 -21.07 -3.10 -4.56
CA GLY A 166 -20.27 -1.90 -4.77
C GLY A 166 -18.98 -2.21 -5.53
N ASN A 167 -18.59 -1.34 -6.44
CA ASN A 167 -17.32 -1.46 -7.16
C ASN A 167 -16.13 -1.17 -6.25
N GLY A 168 -15.02 -1.85 -6.49
CA GLY A 168 -13.72 -1.49 -5.93
C GLY A 168 -13.22 -0.16 -6.52
N ALA A 169 -12.60 0.68 -5.71
CA ALA A 169 -12.04 1.93 -6.20
C ALA A 169 -10.81 1.68 -7.10
N ASN A 170 -10.70 2.49 -8.15
CA ASN A 170 -9.58 2.46 -9.08
C ASN A 170 -8.38 3.21 -8.50
N THR A 171 -7.16 2.79 -8.83
CA THR A 171 -5.94 3.54 -8.55
C THR A 171 -5.35 4.13 -9.82
N ALA A 172 -4.78 5.33 -9.72
CA ALA A 172 -4.37 6.09 -10.90
C ALA A 172 -3.07 5.60 -11.56
N LYS A 173 -2.21 4.86 -10.86
CA LYS A 173 -0.91 4.39 -11.38
C LYS A 173 -0.36 3.22 -10.57
N SER A 174 0.47 2.39 -11.19
CA SER A 174 1.24 1.37 -10.50
C SER A 174 2.64 1.20 -11.07
N LEU A 175 3.58 0.78 -10.22
CA LEU A 175 4.90 0.31 -10.63
C LEU A 175 4.81 -1.16 -11.03
N GLY A 176 4.71 -1.41 -12.31
CA GLY A 176 4.58 -2.76 -12.84
C GLY A 176 3.12 -3.22 -12.94
N ALA A 177 2.90 -4.48 -13.21
CA ALA A 177 1.58 -5.12 -13.20
C ALA A 177 1.08 -5.31 -11.76
N ALA A 178 0.96 -4.22 -11.00
CA ALA A 178 0.33 -4.26 -9.71
C ALA A 178 -1.14 -4.59 -9.87
N GLY A 179 -1.64 -5.35 -8.95
CA GLY A 179 -2.86 -6.05 -9.08
C GLY A 179 -4.09 -5.18 -9.28
N SER A 180 -4.93 -5.62 -10.20
CA SER A 180 -6.31 -5.21 -10.22
C SER A 180 -7.04 -5.83 -9.04
N GLY A 181 -7.93 -5.10 -8.39
CA GLY A 181 -8.86 -5.67 -7.44
C GLY A 181 -9.77 -6.67 -8.16
N ALA A 182 -10.21 -7.66 -7.44
CA ALA A 182 -11.01 -8.72 -7.99
C ALA A 182 -12.50 -8.38 -8.03
N GLY A 183 -13.23 -8.89 -9.01
CA GLY A 183 -14.69 -8.77 -9.10
C GLY A 183 -15.39 -9.53 -7.99
N GLY A 184 -16.54 -9.04 -7.52
CA GLY A 184 -17.42 -9.75 -6.61
C GLY A 184 -18.25 -10.83 -7.32
N GLY A 185 -18.65 -11.86 -6.58
CA GLY A 185 -19.59 -12.87 -7.05
C GLY A 185 -21.02 -12.31 -7.13
N HIS A 186 -21.84 -12.89 -8.02
CA HIS A 186 -23.27 -12.56 -8.10
C HIS A 186 -24.04 -13.17 -6.93
N GLY A 187 -25.15 -12.56 -6.55
CA GLY A 187 -26.09 -13.13 -5.60
C GLY A 187 -26.90 -14.23 -6.22
N GLY A 188 -27.38 -15.20 -5.42
CA GLY A 188 -28.32 -16.23 -5.82
C GLY A 188 -29.72 -15.68 -6.09
N GLY A 189 -30.42 -16.25 -7.02
CA GLY A 189 -31.85 -15.96 -7.21
C GLY A 189 -32.67 -16.52 -6.05
N GLY A 190 -33.77 -15.86 -5.68
CA GLY A 190 -34.70 -16.31 -4.68
C GLY A 190 -36.13 -16.18 -5.21
N GLY A 191 -36.96 -17.21 -5.02
CA GLY A 191 -38.33 -17.19 -5.48
C GLY A 191 -38.47 -16.73 -6.92
N THR A 192 -39.12 -15.60 -7.15
CA THR A 192 -39.24 -14.93 -8.45
C THR A 192 -38.16 -13.84 -8.66
N GLY A 193 -37.43 -13.46 -7.63
CA GLY A 193 -36.39 -12.46 -7.69
C GLY A 193 -35.06 -13.03 -8.20
N GLN A 194 -34.37 -12.28 -9.07
CA GLN A 194 -33.03 -12.61 -9.53
C GLN A 194 -32.00 -12.07 -8.57
N GLY A 195 -30.89 -12.79 -8.47
CA GLY A 195 -29.74 -12.26 -7.73
C GLY A 195 -29.10 -11.04 -8.39
N GLY A 196 -28.62 -10.12 -7.59
CA GLY A 196 -27.85 -8.98 -8.05
C GLY A 196 -26.47 -9.37 -8.60
N SER A 197 -25.95 -8.61 -9.56
CA SER A 197 -24.61 -8.81 -10.08
C SER A 197 -23.56 -8.44 -9.01
N GLY A 198 -22.42 -9.10 -9.03
CA GLY A 198 -21.26 -8.64 -8.27
C GLY A 198 -20.73 -7.31 -8.79
N GLY A 199 -20.12 -6.51 -7.92
CA GLY A 199 -19.43 -5.30 -8.32
C GLY A 199 -18.15 -5.63 -9.12
N ASN A 200 -17.69 -4.69 -9.92
CA ASN A 200 -16.43 -4.81 -10.62
C ASN A 200 -15.25 -4.52 -9.67
N GLY A 201 -14.17 -5.30 -9.82
CA GLY A 201 -12.90 -4.99 -9.16
C GLY A 201 -12.34 -3.65 -9.62
N GLY A 202 -11.64 -2.95 -8.70
CA GLY A 202 -10.92 -1.75 -9.05
C GLY A 202 -9.85 -2.04 -10.09
N SER A 203 -9.74 -1.21 -11.11
CA SER A 203 -8.72 -1.29 -12.15
C SER A 203 -7.63 -0.27 -11.91
N GLN A 204 -6.45 -0.55 -12.48
CA GLN A 204 -5.36 0.42 -12.53
C GLN A 204 -5.36 1.12 -13.87
N THR A 205 -5.37 2.45 -13.83
CA THR A 205 -5.27 3.28 -15.02
C THR A 205 -3.96 4.06 -14.98
N GLY A 206 -3.12 3.92 -15.99
CA GLY A 206 -1.88 4.68 -16.12
C GLY A 206 -0.71 3.87 -16.68
N THR A 207 0.37 4.56 -17.01
CA THR A 207 1.62 3.96 -17.51
C THR A 207 2.39 3.31 -16.37
N VAL A 208 2.89 2.12 -16.61
CA VAL A 208 3.87 1.44 -15.75
C VAL A 208 5.07 2.37 -15.54
N PHE A 209 5.31 2.75 -14.30
CA PHE A 209 6.49 3.54 -13.95
C PHE A 209 7.69 2.58 -13.85
N ASN A 210 8.55 2.61 -14.84
CA ASN A 210 9.78 1.82 -14.82
C ASN A 210 10.79 2.59 -13.98
N ILE A 211 11.01 2.17 -12.72
CA ILE A 211 12.12 2.73 -11.93
C ILE A 211 13.40 2.22 -12.56
N PRO A 212 14.25 3.10 -13.14
CA PRO A 212 15.54 2.66 -13.64
C PRO A 212 16.30 1.98 -12.49
N ARG A 213 16.84 0.80 -12.70
CA ARG A 213 17.72 0.11 -11.74
C ARG A 213 19.08 0.83 -11.68
N SER A 214 19.05 2.06 -11.20
CA SER A 214 20.23 2.91 -10.99
C SER A 214 20.41 3.10 -9.49
N PRO A 215 21.63 3.23 -8.97
CA PRO A 215 21.87 3.62 -7.58
C PRO A 215 21.08 4.89 -7.18
N ASN A 216 20.84 5.80 -8.12
CA ASN A 216 20.06 7.01 -7.91
C ASN A 216 18.55 6.76 -7.72
N SER A 217 18.05 5.56 -8.06
CA SER A 217 16.62 5.23 -7.88
C SER A 217 16.21 5.14 -6.41
N ALA A 218 17.16 4.83 -5.51
CA ALA A 218 16.91 4.85 -4.07
C ALA A 218 16.52 6.25 -3.57
N TYR A 219 17.11 7.30 -4.16
CA TYR A 219 16.79 8.70 -3.81
C TYR A 219 15.41 9.13 -4.31
N MET A 220 15.03 8.69 -5.49
CA MET A 220 13.68 8.97 -6.01
C MET A 220 12.60 8.37 -5.13
N LEU A 221 12.88 7.26 -4.43
CA LEU A 221 11.97 6.63 -3.48
C LEU A 221 11.95 7.35 -2.12
N LEU A 222 12.99 8.15 -1.80
CA LEU A 222 13.05 8.95 -0.58
C LEU A 222 12.32 10.29 -0.72
N ASP A 223 12.31 10.89 -1.91
CA ASP A 223 12.05 12.34 -2.08
C ASP A 223 10.61 12.68 -2.54
N SER A 224 9.79 11.77 -3.04
CA SER A 224 8.48 12.19 -3.53
C SER A 224 7.32 11.28 -3.14
N GLN A 225 6.41 11.80 -2.31
CA GLN A 225 5.09 11.20 -2.09
C GLN A 225 4.30 11.04 -3.40
N ALA A 226 4.47 11.96 -4.35
CA ALA A 226 3.76 11.93 -5.64
C ALA A 226 4.21 10.74 -6.52
N SER A 227 5.50 10.37 -6.49
CA SER A 227 6.01 9.20 -7.22
C SER A 227 5.58 7.89 -6.56
N LEU A 228 5.38 7.87 -5.25
CA LEU A 228 4.97 6.71 -4.47
C LEU A 228 3.44 6.50 -4.51
N ALA A 229 2.64 7.55 -4.73
CA ALA A 229 1.18 7.45 -4.89
C ALA A 229 0.78 6.48 -6.02
N ALA A 230 1.72 6.26 -6.96
CA ALA A 230 1.56 5.34 -8.07
C ALA A 230 1.77 3.85 -7.70
N LEU A 231 2.12 3.53 -6.45
CA LEU A 231 2.53 2.19 -6.04
C LEU A 231 1.43 1.38 -5.35
N THR A 232 0.27 1.96 -5.07
CA THR A 232 -0.79 1.25 -4.36
C THR A 232 -1.58 0.32 -5.27
N GLY A 233 -1.89 -0.88 -4.79
CA GLY A 233 -2.80 -1.81 -5.46
C GLY A 233 -4.26 -1.33 -5.43
N SER A 234 -5.09 -1.90 -6.31
CA SER A 234 -6.52 -1.62 -6.33
C SER A 234 -7.31 -2.51 -5.38
N ALA A 235 -8.45 -1.99 -4.92
CA ALA A 235 -9.32 -2.69 -3.98
C ALA A 235 -10.21 -3.74 -4.65
N GLY A 236 -10.58 -4.76 -3.91
CA GLY A 236 -11.61 -5.71 -4.28
C GLY A 236 -13.01 -5.08 -4.24
N SER A 237 -13.94 -5.62 -4.99
CA SER A 237 -15.34 -5.18 -5.02
C SER A 237 -16.20 -5.97 -4.05
N GLY A 238 -17.36 -5.41 -3.68
CA GLY A 238 -18.38 -6.14 -2.93
C GLY A 238 -19.08 -7.19 -3.78
N GLY A 239 -19.60 -8.25 -3.14
CA GLY A 239 -20.50 -9.24 -3.73
C GLY A 239 -21.93 -8.69 -3.90
N GLY A 240 -22.65 -9.19 -4.88
CA GLY A 240 -24.06 -8.87 -5.07
C GLY A 240 -24.95 -9.45 -3.96
N GLY A 241 -25.99 -8.70 -3.59
CA GLY A 241 -27.07 -9.21 -2.72
C GLY A 241 -27.97 -10.22 -3.44
N SER A 242 -28.61 -11.11 -2.70
CA SER A 242 -29.51 -12.09 -3.30
C SER A 242 -30.92 -11.54 -3.56
N GLY A 243 -31.68 -12.22 -4.43
CA GLY A 243 -33.10 -11.99 -4.58
C GLY A 243 -33.89 -12.46 -3.37
N GLY A 244 -35.00 -11.77 -3.08
CA GLY A 244 -35.94 -12.17 -2.03
C GLY A 244 -36.81 -13.36 -2.44
N GLY A 245 -37.39 -14.05 -1.44
CA GLY A 245 -38.31 -15.16 -1.64
C GLY A 245 -39.69 -14.74 -2.15
N THR A 246 -40.58 -15.72 -2.41
CA THR A 246 -41.96 -15.48 -2.85
C THR A 246 -42.85 -15.01 -1.72
N LEU A 247 -43.96 -14.29 -2.07
CA LEU A 247 -45.00 -13.81 -1.13
C LEU A 247 -45.76 -14.91 -0.39
N ALA A 248 -45.56 -16.20 -0.71
CA ALA A 248 -46.29 -17.31 -0.11
C ALA A 248 -45.75 -17.63 1.30
N SER A 249 -44.59 -17.15 1.67
CA SER A 249 -44.02 -17.21 3.00
C SER A 249 -43.87 -15.77 3.50
N PRO A 250 -44.36 -15.40 4.69
CA PRO A 250 -44.28 -14.03 5.13
C PRO A 250 -42.81 -13.59 5.13
N GLY A 251 -42.46 -12.74 4.18
CA GLY A 251 -41.27 -11.88 4.26
C GLY A 251 -39.89 -12.50 4.20
N SER A 252 -39.63 -13.48 3.33
CA SER A 252 -38.25 -13.97 3.13
C SER A 252 -37.38 -12.94 2.45
N TRP A 253 -36.50 -12.28 3.23
CA TRP A 253 -35.48 -11.37 2.71
C TRP A 253 -34.27 -12.15 2.19
N GLY A 254 -33.78 -11.75 1.04
CA GLY A 254 -32.56 -12.31 0.49
C GLY A 254 -31.33 -12.00 1.38
N ALA A 255 -30.32 -12.83 1.30
CA ALA A 255 -29.06 -12.61 2.03
C ALA A 255 -28.20 -11.49 1.45
N GLY A 256 -27.36 -10.87 2.25
CA GLY A 256 -26.43 -9.82 1.85
C GLY A 256 -25.17 -10.39 1.18
N GLY A 257 -24.59 -9.64 0.25
CA GLY A 257 -23.29 -9.95 -0.37
C GLY A 257 -22.12 -9.65 0.56
N GLY A 258 -21.01 -10.34 0.41
CA GLY A 258 -19.76 -10.09 1.12
C GLY A 258 -19.09 -8.79 0.69
N GLY A 259 -18.38 -8.13 1.58
CA GLY A 259 -17.59 -6.94 1.27
C GLY A 259 -16.30 -7.28 0.53
N GLY A 260 -15.75 -6.34 -0.24
CA GLY A 260 -14.47 -6.49 -0.92
C GLY A 260 -13.29 -6.41 0.06
N GLY A 261 -12.22 -7.11 -0.23
CA GLY A 261 -10.95 -6.99 0.50
C GLY A 261 -10.20 -5.70 0.17
N ALA A 262 -9.55 -5.10 1.16
CA ALA A 262 -8.69 -3.93 0.95
C ALA A 262 -7.37 -4.34 0.28
N PRO A 263 -6.77 -3.47 -0.54
CA PRO A 263 -5.45 -3.76 -1.10
C PRO A 263 -4.37 -3.66 -0.01
N GLY A 264 -3.26 -4.39 -0.24
CA GLY A 264 -2.05 -4.27 0.56
C GLY A 264 -1.43 -2.88 0.43
N GLY A 265 -0.78 -2.42 1.49
CA GLY A 265 -0.09 -1.14 1.52
C GLY A 265 1.34 -1.22 0.99
N ILE A 266 2.14 -0.23 1.36
CA ILE A 266 3.55 -0.17 1.04
C ILE A 266 4.37 -0.51 2.27
N VAL A 267 5.29 -1.50 2.16
CA VAL A 267 6.36 -1.74 3.12
C VAL A 267 7.65 -1.21 2.51
N SER A 268 8.26 -0.21 3.15
CA SER A 268 9.48 0.42 2.65
C SER A 268 10.58 0.34 3.70
N ILE A 269 11.63 -0.42 3.40
CA ILE A 269 12.74 -0.73 4.31
C ILE A 269 14.06 -0.33 3.65
N PHE A 270 14.82 0.49 4.37
CA PHE A 270 16.18 0.92 4.02
C PHE A 270 17.13 0.41 5.10
N ALA A 271 17.98 -0.56 4.81
CA ALA A 271 18.91 -1.10 5.79
C ALA A 271 20.26 -1.42 5.16
N LYS A 272 21.35 -1.06 5.83
CA LYS A 272 22.69 -1.39 5.32
C LYS A 272 22.87 -2.89 5.16
N ARG A 273 22.34 -3.66 6.11
CA ARG A 273 22.29 -5.12 6.05
C ARG A 273 20.89 -5.61 6.44
N ILE A 274 20.35 -6.56 5.67
CA ILE A 274 19.09 -7.26 5.98
C ILE A 274 19.40 -8.74 6.17
N THR A 275 19.12 -9.26 7.35
CA THR A 275 19.04 -10.70 7.62
C THR A 275 17.57 -11.06 7.80
N ASN A 276 16.97 -11.67 6.79
CA ASN A 276 15.54 -12.02 6.81
C ASN A 276 15.37 -13.53 6.94
N ASP A 277 15.03 -14.00 8.12
CA ASP A 277 14.67 -15.41 8.41
C ASP A 277 13.15 -15.56 8.68
N GLY A 278 12.43 -14.44 8.66
CA GLY A 278 10.98 -14.36 8.83
C GLY A 278 10.25 -14.00 7.53
N THR A 279 9.18 -13.22 7.64
CA THR A 279 8.37 -12.80 6.51
C THR A 279 8.32 -11.29 6.43
N ILE A 280 8.46 -10.74 5.21
CA ILE A 280 8.16 -9.34 4.90
C ILE A 280 7.02 -9.34 3.90
N GLN A 281 5.90 -8.65 4.20
CA GLN A 281 4.73 -8.78 3.34
C GLN A 281 3.86 -7.53 3.25
N ALA A 282 3.14 -7.47 2.12
CA ALA A 282 2.09 -6.50 1.84
C ALA A 282 0.97 -7.22 1.08
N LEU A 283 0.19 -8.00 1.80
CA LEU A 283 -0.84 -8.86 1.21
C LEU A 283 -2.12 -8.07 0.96
N GLY A 284 -2.86 -8.43 -0.07
CA GLY A 284 -4.25 -8.00 -0.24
C GLY A 284 -5.17 -8.68 0.77
N GLY A 285 -6.19 -7.99 1.25
CA GLY A 285 -7.23 -8.54 2.10
C GLY A 285 -8.13 -9.51 1.34
N ALA A 286 -8.60 -10.57 2.00
CA ALA A 286 -9.57 -11.49 1.43
C ALA A 286 -10.92 -10.80 1.20
N GLY A 287 -11.67 -11.22 0.20
CA GLY A 287 -13.07 -10.87 0.06
C GLY A 287 -13.92 -11.51 1.17
N GLY A 288 -14.96 -10.81 1.61
CA GLY A 288 -15.91 -11.32 2.58
C GLY A 288 -16.83 -12.41 2.00
N THR A 289 -17.30 -13.30 2.84
CA THR A 289 -18.28 -14.32 2.42
C THR A 289 -19.67 -13.72 2.21
N GLY A 290 -20.43 -14.22 1.27
CA GLY A 290 -21.85 -13.91 1.15
C GLY A 290 -22.66 -14.55 2.26
N GLY A 291 -23.76 -13.94 2.66
CA GLY A 291 -24.72 -14.50 3.61
C GLY A 291 -25.45 -15.72 3.04
N ASN A 292 -25.88 -16.62 3.93
CA ASN A 292 -26.61 -17.84 3.54
C ASN A 292 -28.08 -17.55 3.28
N GLY A 293 -28.62 -18.24 2.28
CA GLY A 293 -30.06 -18.23 1.98
C GLY A 293 -30.83 -19.21 2.87
N THR A 294 -32.09 -18.91 3.17
CA THR A 294 -33.02 -19.83 3.83
C THR A 294 -34.27 -19.97 2.98
N SER A 295 -34.88 -21.19 3.05
CA SER A 295 -36.12 -21.49 2.34
C SER A 295 -36.07 -21.13 0.86
N ASP A 296 -36.88 -20.19 0.43
CA ASP A 296 -37.05 -19.69 -0.94
C ASP A 296 -36.24 -18.41 -1.24
N ALA A 297 -35.51 -17.89 -0.25
CA ALA A 297 -34.61 -16.75 -0.43
C ALA A 297 -33.24 -17.20 -0.93
N GLY A 298 -32.64 -16.39 -1.82
CA GLY A 298 -31.31 -16.68 -2.36
C GLY A 298 -30.19 -16.33 -1.39
N SER A 299 -28.99 -16.84 -1.66
CA SER A 299 -27.75 -16.55 -0.93
C SER A 299 -26.99 -15.39 -1.55
N GLY A 300 -26.23 -14.65 -0.74
CA GLY A 300 -25.43 -13.53 -1.16
C GLY A 300 -24.16 -13.95 -1.91
N GLY A 301 -23.70 -13.14 -2.85
CA GLY A 301 -22.43 -13.33 -3.54
C GLY A 301 -21.23 -13.00 -2.64
N GLY A 302 -20.10 -13.68 -2.82
CA GLY A 302 -18.86 -13.37 -2.15
C GLY A 302 -18.19 -12.10 -2.67
N GLY A 303 -17.44 -11.39 -1.82
CA GLY A 303 -16.66 -10.23 -2.23
C GLY A 303 -15.38 -10.63 -2.98
N GLY A 304 -14.86 -9.71 -3.78
CA GLY A 304 -13.56 -9.86 -4.45
C GLY A 304 -12.39 -9.61 -3.50
N GLY A 305 -11.27 -10.31 -3.69
CA GLY A 305 -10.03 -10.06 -2.95
C GLY A 305 -9.37 -8.73 -3.36
N GLY A 306 -8.71 -8.08 -2.43
CA GLY A 306 -7.87 -6.92 -2.67
C GLY A 306 -6.57 -7.29 -3.38
N ALA A 307 -6.01 -6.37 -4.15
CA ALA A 307 -4.70 -6.57 -4.76
C ALA A 307 -3.59 -6.63 -3.70
N GLY A 308 -2.51 -7.34 -3.99
CA GLY A 308 -1.27 -7.23 -3.22
C GLY A 308 -0.69 -5.83 -3.29
N GLY A 309 0.03 -5.44 -2.23
CA GLY A 309 0.69 -4.14 -2.10
C GLY A 309 2.09 -4.13 -2.69
N VAL A 310 2.96 -3.30 -2.14
CA VAL A 310 4.34 -3.13 -2.60
C VAL A 310 5.31 -3.31 -1.45
N VAL A 311 6.38 -4.07 -1.68
CA VAL A 311 7.52 -4.20 -0.77
C VAL A 311 8.75 -3.59 -1.45
N ILE A 312 9.34 -2.59 -0.83
CA ILE A 312 10.56 -1.90 -1.26
C ILE A 312 11.67 -2.20 -0.28
N LEU A 313 12.72 -2.84 -0.76
CA LEU A 313 13.91 -3.14 0.02
C LEU A 313 15.11 -2.46 -0.63
N VAL A 314 15.71 -1.51 0.11
CA VAL A 314 16.96 -0.84 -0.26
C VAL A 314 18.04 -1.32 0.71
N TYR A 315 19.09 -1.97 0.20
CA TYR A 315 20.08 -2.60 1.06
C TYR A 315 21.48 -2.66 0.43
N GLY A 316 22.50 -2.73 1.27
CA GLY A 316 23.87 -3.07 0.87
C GLY A 316 24.02 -4.59 0.73
N GLU A 317 23.60 -5.33 1.75
CA GLU A 317 23.67 -6.80 1.80
C GLU A 317 22.33 -7.36 2.26
N LYS A 318 21.89 -8.46 1.64
CA LYS A 318 20.69 -9.19 2.07
C LYS A 318 20.98 -10.69 2.16
N THR A 319 20.69 -11.27 3.33
CA THR A 319 20.87 -12.69 3.66
C THR A 319 19.61 -13.24 4.33
N GLY A 320 19.63 -14.53 4.66
CA GLY A 320 18.54 -15.23 5.32
C GLY A 320 17.66 -16.02 4.37
N ALA A 321 16.89 -16.97 4.90
CA ALA A 321 16.01 -17.88 4.17
C ALA A 321 14.53 -17.49 4.22
N GLY A 322 14.22 -16.33 4.80
CA GLY A 322 12.86 -15.82 4.93
C GLY A 322 12.22 -15.39 3.61
N SER A 323 10.92 -15.17 3.65
CA SER A 323 10.12 -14.85 2.47
C SER A 323 9.80 -13.37 2.34
N VAL A 324 9.52 -12.94 1.09
CA VAL A 324 8.88 -11.66 0.78
C VAL A 324 7.63 -11.97 -0.02
N SER A 325 6.47 -11.47 0.41
CA SER A 325 5.19 -11.77 -0.22
C SER A 325 4.35 -10.51 -0.46
N VAL A 326 3.79 -10.43 -1.65
CA VAL A 326 2.87 -9.39 -2.09
C VAL A 326 1.66 -10.02 -2.78
N ALA A 327 1.17 -11.16 -2.26
CA ALA A 327 0.07 -11.88 -2.85
C ALA A 327 -1.24 -11.07 -2.76
N GLY A 328 -2.10 -11.24 -3.75
CA GLY A 328 -3.47 -10.72 -3.68
C GLY A 328 -4.30 -11.48 -2.66
N GLY A 329 -5.39 -10.86 -2.21
CA GLY A 329 -6.34 -11.42 -1.29
C GLY A 329 -7.14 -12.59 -1.89
N ALA A 330 -7.50 -13.53 -1.05
CA ALA A 330 -8.32 -14.67 -1.43
C ALA A 330 -9.75 -14.24 -1.84
N VAL A 331 -10.43 -15.11 -2.54
CA VAL A 331 -11.83 -14.92 -2.90
C VAL A 331 -12.73 -14.91 -1.66
N GLY A 332 -13.77 -14.12 -1.66
CA GLY A 332 -14.92 -14.30 -0.83
C GLY A 332 -15.81 -15.42 -1.41
N VAL A 333 -16.20 -16.35 -0.56
CA VAL A 333 -17.07 -17.46 -0.97
C VAL A 333 -18.52 -16.98 -0.99
N GLY A 334 -19.28 -17.34 -1.99
CA GLY A 334 -20.73 -17.10 -2.02
C GLY A 334 -21.42 -17.90 -0.90
N GLY A 335 -22.51 -17.35 -0.37
CA GLY A 335 -23.36 -18.02 0.59
C GLY A 335 -24.02 -19.27 0.00
N THR A 336 -24.46 -20.16 0.87
CA THR A 336 -25.11 -21.42 0.52
C THR A 336 -26.55 -21.53 1.07
N GLY A 337 -27.31 -22.49 0.60
CA GLY A 337 -28.67 -22.70 1.06
C GLY A 337 -29.72 -21.91 0.26
N GLY A 338 -30.98 -22.01 0.65
CA GLY A 338 -32.10 -21.33 0.00
C GLY A 338 -32.34 -21.75 -1.44
N ALA A 339 -33.06 -20.91 -2.19
CA ALA A 339 -33.47 -21.17 -3.56
C ALA A 339 -32.32 -21.04 -4.59
N GLY A 340 -31.26 -20.35 -4.26
CA GLY A 340 -30.13 -20.16 -5.16
C GLY A 340 -28.86 -19.82 -4.40
N ALA A 341 -27.76 -20.48 -4.77
CA ALA A 341 -26.44 -20.23 -4.21
C ALA A 341 -25.85 -18.90 -4.71
N GLY A 342 -25.10 -18.21 -3.87
CA GLY A 342 -24.28 -17.06 -4.27
C GLY A 342 -23.05 -17.51 -5.05
N GLY A 343 -22.64 -16.72 -6.01
CA GLY A 343 -21.38 -16.88 -6.73
C GLY A 343 -20.20 -16.47 -5.87
N ASN A 344 -19.04 -17.08 -6.08
CA ASN A 344 -17.79 -16.66 -5.46
C ASN A 344 -17.30 -15.36 -6.07
N GLY A 345 -16.61 -14.55 -5.30
CA GLY A 345 -15.78 -13.48 -5.83
C GLY A 345 -14.60 -14.02 -6.65
N THR A 346 -13.68 -13.17 -6.99
CA THR A 346 -12.43 -13.54 -7.65
C THR A 346 -11.22 -13.18 -6.79
N ILE A 347 -10.09 -13.81 -7.05
CA ILE A 347 -8.85 -13.59 -6.32
C ILE A 347 -8.21 -12.24 -6.73
N GLY A 348 -7.68 -11.49 -5.78
CA GLY A 348 -6.88 -10.30 -6.06
C GLY A 348 -5.57 -10.68 -6.75
N THR A 349 -5.04 -9.79 -7.58
CA THR A 349 -3.76 -10.04 -8.22
C THR A 349 -2.59 -9.69 -7.29
N ALA A 350 -1.43 -10.30 -7.53
CA ALA A 350 -0.24 -10.03 -6.75
C ALA A 350 0.25 -8.58 -6.97
N GLY A 351 0.90 -8.02 -5.96
CA GLY A 351 1.59 -6.74 -6.02
C GLY A 351 3.02 -6.84 -6.56
N VAL A 352 3.88 -5.90 -6.14
CA VAL A 352 5.26 -5.79 -6.65
C VAL A 352 6.28 -5.78 -5.52
N THR A 353 7.38 -6.50 -5.69
CA THR A 353 8.57 -6.41 -4.84
C THR A 353 9.68 -5.67 -5.60
N ILE A 354 10.22 -4.61 -5.00
CA ILE A 354 11.32 -3.82 -5.54
C ILE A 354 12.54 -4.02 -4.65
N ASN A 355 13.59 -4.62 -5.21
CA ASN A 355 14.86 -4.82 -4.52
C ASN A 355 15.91 -3.91 -5.16
N ILE A 356 16.50 -3.01 -4.37
CA ILE A 356 17.57 -2.11 -4.78
C ILE A 356 18.78 -2.41 -3.92
N GLN A 357 19.76 -3.07 -4.54
CA GLN A 357 21.05 -3.29 -3.90
C GLN A 357 21.98 -2.13 -4.19
N THR A 358 22.48 -1.51 -3.14
CA THR A 358 23.46 -0.43 -3.22
C THR A 358 24.85 -1.05 -3.16
N THR A 359 25.48 -1.28 -4.31
CA THR A 359 26.72 -2.07 -4.42
C THR A 359 27.98 -1.36 -3.95
N GLN A 360 27.92 -0.10 -3.51
CA GLN A 360 29.05 0.66 -2.99
C GLN A 360 28.58 1.73 -1.99
N LEU A 361 28.32 1.33 -0.77
CA LEU A 361 28.23 2.27 0.34
C LEU A 361 29.00 1.77 1.56
#